data_7a4ace62cf4528623cf8f6176e0410bf
#
_entry.id   7a4ace62cf4528623cf8f6176e0410bf
#
_cell.length_a   1.000
_cell.length_b   1.000
_cell.length_c   1.000
_cell.angle_alpha   90.00
_cell.angle_beta   90.00
_cell.angle_gamma   90.00
#
_symmetry.space_group_name_H-M   'P 1'
#
loop_
_entity.id
_entity.type
_entity.pdbx_description
1 polymer ?
#
loop_
_entity_poly.entity_id
_entity_poly.type
_entity_poly.pdbx_seq_one_letter_code
_entity_poly.pdbx_strand_id
1 'polypeptide(L)'
;FSKQDKQHLQQRSLELMNALQLDAKLLERPSSQLSVGQQQRVAIVRALVNQPELLIVDEPTSALDSDARDSFVDLLLGQVQAAKVTLIFVSHDRSLAQHFSRQLDIQSFVVAGEKHAV
;
A
#
# COMPACT_ATOMS: atom_id res chain seq x y z
N PHE A 1 10.84 -19.08 -13.31
CA PHE A 1 10.42 -19.60 -12.00
C PHE A 1 10.09 -21.08 -12.09
N SER A 2 10.54 -21.86 -11.11
CA SER A 2 10.14 -23.25 -10.97
C SER A 2 8.66 -23.32 -10.55
N LYS A 3 8.07 -24.52 -10.69
CA LYS A 3 6.70 -24.75 -10.23
C LYS A 3 6.57 -24.50 -8.72
N GLN A 4 7.60 -24.88 -7.94
CA GLN A 4 7.63 -24.65 -6.49
C GLN A 4 7.67 -23.16 -6.16
N ASP A 5 8.43 -22.37 -6.90
CA ASP A 5 8.51 -20.93 -6.69
C ASP A 5 7.16 -20.25 -6.96
N LYS A 6 6.45 -20.68 -8.01
CA LYS A 6 5.12 -20.17 -8.31
C LYS A 6 4.13 -20.48 -7.20
N GLN A 7 4.17 -21.72 -6.67
CA GLN A 7 3.28 -22.11 -5.58
C GLN A 7 3.59 -21.32 -4.32
N HIS A 8 4.87 -21.09 -4.02
CA HIS A 8 5.29 -20.32 -2.87
C HIS A 8 4.81 -18.86 -2.98
N LEU A 9 4.98 -18.26 -4.14
CA LEU A 9 4.52 -16.88 -4.37
C LEU A 9 3.00 -16.77 -4.25
N GLN A 10 2.27 -17.75 -4.79
CA GLN A 10 0.82 -17.77 -4.70
C GLN A 10 0.36 -17.89 -3.24
N GLN A 11 0.98 -18.79 -2.48
CA GLN A 11 0.65 -18.98 -1.07
C GLN A 11 0.95 -17.70 -0.28
N ARG A 12 2.09 -17.07 -0.53
CA ARG A 12 2.46 -15.82 0.13
C ARG A 12 1.48 -14.69 -0.19
N SER A 13 1.04 -14.61 -1.45
CA SER A 13 0.03 -13.63 -1.86
C SER A 13 -1.27 -13.83 -1.10
N LEU A 14 -1.72 -15.08 -0.96
CA LEU A 14 -2.95 -15.39 -0.21
C LEU A 14 -2.81 -15.05 1.27
N GLU A 15 -1.67 -15.33 1.87
CA GLU A 15 -1.40 -14.98 3.26
C GLU A 15 -1.46 -13.46 3.46
N LEU A 16 -0.86 -12.69 2.55
CA LEU A 16 -0.89 -11.23 2.62
C LEU A 16 -2.29 -10.68 2.40
N MET A 17 -3.05 -11.24 1.46
CA MET A 17 -4.44 -10.83 1.25
C MET A 17 -5.24 -11.04 2.53
N ASN A 18 -5.08 -12.20 3.17
CA ASN A 18 -5.77 -12.49 4.41
C ASN A 18 -5.34 -11.53 5.54
N ALA A 19 -4.03 -11.28 5.67
CA ALA A 19 -3.50 -10.38 6.70
C ALA A 19 -4.03 -8.95 6.52
N LEU A 20 -4.21 -8.51 5.28
CA LEU A 20 -4.73 -7.17 4.96
C LEU A 20 -6.26 -7.16 4.86
N GLN A 21 -6.93 -8.27 5.18
CA GLN A 21 -8.39 -8.42 5.12
C GLN A 21 -8.96 -8.12 3.74
N LEU A 22 -8.23 -8.55 2.71
CA LEU A 22 -8.66 -8.44 1.33
C LEU A 22 -9.19 -9.78 0.84
N ASP A 23 -10.26 -9.75 0.04
CA ASP A 23 -10.82 -10.96 -0.55
C ASP A 23 -9.83 -11.54 -1.57
N ALA A 24 -9.44 -12.80 -1.36
CA ALA A 24 -8.50 -13.49 -2.24
C ALA A 24 -9.00 -13.57 -3.68
N LYS A 25 -10.31 -13.50 -3.92
CA LYS A 25 -10.89 -13.48 -5.26
C LYS A 25 -10.43 -12.28 -6.09
N LEU A 26 -10.00 -11.20 -5.44
CA LEU A 26 -9.49 -10.04 -6.15
C LEU A 26 -8.23 -10.36 -6.96
N LEU A 27 -7.43 -11.33 -6.53
CA LEU A 27 -6.24 -11.75 -7.27
C LEU A 27 -6.57 -12.45 -8.58
N GLU A 28 -7.75 -13.07 -8.67
CA GLU A 28 -8.19 -13.82 -9.85
C GLU A 28 -8.91 -12.95 -10.87
N ARG A 29 -9.39 -11.77 -10.46
CA ARG A 29 -10.14 -10.90 -11.35
C ARG A 29 -9.21 -10.08 -12.23
N PRO A 30 -9.59 -9.86 -13.50
CA PRO A 30 -8.88 -8.89 -14.34
C PRO A 30 -8.89 -7.50 -13.69
N SER A 31 -7.81 -6.74 -13.86
CA SER A 31 -7.70 -5.39 -13.31
C SER A 31 -8.86 -4.49 -13.72
N SER A 32 -9.40 -4.69 -14.92
CA SER A 32 -10.54 -3.92 -15.43
C SER A 32 -11.82 -4.10 -14.61
N GLN A 33 -11.91 -5.18 -13.84
CA GLN A 33 -13.07 -5.48 -13.00
C GLN A 33 -12.89 -5.01 -11.54
N LEU A 34 -11.74 -4.42 -11.23
CA LEU A 34 -11.44 -3.92 -9.89
C LEU A 34 -11.65 -2.41 -9.86
N SER A 35 -12.12 -1.89 -8.72
CA SER A 35 -12.07 -0.45 -8.48
C SER A 35 -10.61 0.03 -8.43
N VAL A 36 -10.40 1.33 -8.57
CA VAL A 36 -9.05 1.91 -8.49
C VAL A 36 -8.40 1.55 -7.15
N GLY A 37 -9.16 1.71 -6.05
CA GLY A 37 -8.65 1.35 -4.72
C GLY A 37 -8.30 -0.12 -4.58
N GLN A 38 -9.14 -1.02 -5.13
CA GLN A 38 -8.84 -2.44 -5.12
C GLN A 38 -7.58 -2.76 -5.93
N GLN A 39 -7.43 -2.14 -7.10
CA GLN A 39 -6.22 -2.29 -7.91
C GLN A 39 -4.97 -1.89 -7.12
N GLN A 40 -5.04 -0.76 -6.41
CA GLN A 40 -3.92 -0.27 -5.62
C GLN A 40 -3.57 -1.22 -4.49
N ARG A 41 -4.57 -1.74 -3.77
CA ARG A 41 -4.33 -2.64 -2.65
C ARG A 41 -3.79 -4.00 -3.11
N VAL A 42 -4.29 -4.52 -4.23
CA VAL A 42 -3.75 -5.74 -4.83
C VAL A 42 -2.30 -5.52 -5.28
N ALA A 43 -2.00 -4.36 -5.85
CA ALA A 43 -0.63 -4.02 -6.26
C ALA A 43 0.32 -3.98 -5.06
N ILE A 44 -0.14 -3.50 -3.90
CA ILE A 44 0.64 -3.51 -2.67
C ILE A 44 0.98 -4.95 -2.26
N VAL A 45 0.00 -5.86 -2.31
CA VAL A 45 0.22 -7.27 -1.99
C VAL A 45 1.28 -7.86 -2.92
N ARG A 46 1.15 -7.62 -4.23
CA ARG A 46 2.12 -8.14 -5.20
C ARG A 46 3.52 -7.60 -4.97
N ALA A 47 3.63 -6.32 -4.59
CA ALA A 47 4.92 -5.73 -4.26
C ALA A 47 5.53 -6.36 -3.00
N LEU A 48 4.72 -6.56 -1.96
CA LEU A 48 5.20 -7.14 -0.70
C LEU A 48 5.63 -8.59 -0.82
N VAL A 49 5.03 -9.35 -1.74
CA VAL A 49 5.44 -10.74 -1.99
C VAL A 49 6.92 -10.82 -2.37
N ASN A 50 7.41 -9.82 -3.09
CA ASN A 50 8.81 -9.77 -3.55
C ASN A 50 9.78 -9.25 -2.48
N GLN A 51 9.29 -8.93 -1.28
CA GLN A 51 10.10 -8.44 -0.16
C GLN A 51 11.00 -7.25 -0.55
N PRO A 52 10.41 -6.14 -1.01
CA PRO A 52 11.21 -4.99 -1.43
C PRO A 52 11.87 -4.31 -0.24
N GLU A 53 12.94 -3.57 -0.49
CA GLU A 53 13.55 -2.71 0.53
C GLU A 53 12.71 -1.44 0.76
N LEU A 54 12.07 -0.96 -0.29
CA LEU A 54 11.28 0.26 -0.27
C LEU A 54 9.97 0.02 -0.99
N LEU A 55 8.88 0.42 -0.36
CA LEU A 55 7.54 0.40 -0.94
C LEU A 55 6.98 1.82 -0.91
N ILE A 56 6.58 2.33 -2.06
CA ILE A 56 5.92 3.62 -2.18
C ILE A 56 4.48 3.39 -2.59
N VAL A 57 3.55 3.89 -1.79
CA VAL A 57 2.11 3.76 -2.06
C VAL A 57 1.48 5.14 -2.12
N ASP A 58 0.58 5.33 -3.07
CA ASP A 58 -0.06 6.61 -3.33
C ASP A 58 -1.58 6.46 -3.22
N GLU A 59 -2.14 7.04 -2.18
CA GLU A 59 -3.57 7.13 -1.92
C GLU A 59 -4.31 5.79 -2.00
N PRO A 60 -3.82 4.70 -1.35
CA PRO A 60 -4.45 3.38 -1.52
C PRO A 60 -5.79 3.25 -0.80
N THR A 61 -6.12 4.19 0.06
CA THR A 61 -7.31 4.12 0.93
C THR A 61 -8.36 5.17 0.59
N SER A 62 -8.22 5.89 -0.52
CA SER A 62 -9.06 7.03 -0.85
C SER A 62 -10.55 6.66 -0.99
N ALA A 63 -10.87 5.41 -1.36
CA ALA A 63 -12.25 4.95 -1.53
C ALA A 63 -12.81 4.24 -0.30
N LEU A 64 -12.05 4.15 0.79
CA LEU A 64 -12.49 3.47 2.01
C LEU A 64 -13.08 4.46 2.99
N ASP A 65 -14.09 4.00 3.77
CA ASP A 65 -14.57 4.77 4.90
C ASP A 65 -13.50 4.85 6.00
N SER A 66 -13.74 5.66 7.02
CA SER A 66 -12.71 5.93 8.04
C SER A 66 -12.29 4.69 8.81
N ASP A 67 -13.21 3.81 9.16
CA ASP A 67 -12.89 2.60 9.92
C ASP A 67 -12.09 1.61 9.07
N ALA A 68 -12.53 1.38 7.83
CA ALA A 68 -11.84 0.49 6.91
C ALA A 68 -10.45 1.04 6.55
N ARG A 69 -10.35 2.35 6.38
CA ARG A 69 -9.08 3.03 6.11
C ARG A 69 -8.09 2.84 7.25
N ASP A 70 -8.50 3.13 8.48
CA ASP A 70 -7.61 3.03 9.65
C ASP A 70 -7.18 1.57 9.87
N SER A 71 -8.10 0.64 9.71
CA SER A 71 -7.81 -0.79 9.82
C SER A 71 -6.80 -1.23 8.75
N PHE A 72 -6.99 -0.80 7.50
CA PHE A 72 -6.07 -1.17 6.43
C PHE A 72 -4.66 -0.61 6.68
N VAL A 73 -4.57 0.64 7.11
CA VAL A 73 -3.27 1.27 7.39
C VAL A 73 -2.55 0.54 8.52
N ASP A 74 -3.25 0.22 9.61
CA ASP A 74 -2.66 -0.51 10.73
C ASP A 74 -2.14 -1.89 10.30
N LEU A 75 -2.93 -2.61 9.52
CA LEU A 75 -2.54 -3.91 9.01
C LEU A 75 -1.34 -3.83 8.06
N LEU A 76 -1.34 -2.82 7.17
CA LEU A 76 -0.22 -2.60 6.26
C LEU A 76 1.07 -2.28 7.03
N LEU A 77 0.99 -1.40 8.03
CA LEU A 77 2.15 -1.07 8.86
C LEU A 77 2.69 -2.30 9.58
N GLY A 78 1.81 -3.17 10.07
CA GLY A 78 2.22 -4.43 10.68
C GLY A 78 3.00 -5.31 9.71
N GLN A 79 2.55 -5.40 8.47
CA GLN A 79 3.22 -6.22 7.46
C GLN A 79 4.56 -5.65 7.03
N VAL A 80 4.65 -4.33 6.82
CA VAL A 80 5.92 -3.72 6.43
C VAL A 80 6.96 -3.78 7.55
N GLN A 81 6.53 -3.65 8.80
CA GLN A 81 7.43 -3.79 9.95
C GLN A 81 7.95 -5.22 10.07
N ALA A 82 7.08 -6.22 9.94
CA ALA A 82 7.46 -7.62 10.01
C ALA A 82 8.43 -8.01 8.89
N ALA A 83 8.25 -7.46 7.70
CA ALA A 83 9.10 -7.71 6.54
C ALA A 83 10.33 -6.80 6.47
N LYS A 84 10.46 -5.84 7.38
CA LYS A 84 11.54 -4.85 7.39
C LYS A 84 11.60 -4.01 6.12
N VAL A 85 10.43 -3.69 5.58
CA VAL A 85 10.30 -2.84 4.40
C VAL A 85 10.19 -1.38 4.85
N THR A 86 10.87 -0.47 4.15
CA THR A 86 10.67 0.95 4.34
C THR A 86 9.44 1.38 3.52
N LEU A 87 8.50 2.03 4.18
CA LEU A 87 7.25 2.45 3.55
C LEU A 87 7.21 3.97 3.42
N ILE A 88 6.93 4.45 2.20
CA ILE A 88 6.55 5.84 1.96
C ILE A 88 5.08 5.83 1.56
N PHE A 89 4.25 6.45 2.39
CA PHE A 89 2.81 6.50 2.18
C PHE A 89 2.41 7.93 1.82
N VAL A 90 1.87 8.11 0.62
CA VAL A 90 1.44 9.43 0.14
C VAL A 90 -0.07 9.54 0.30
N SER A 91 -0.51 10.59 0.97
CA SER A 91 -1.94 10.82 1.18
C SER A 91 -2.24 12.31 1.36
N HIS A 92 -3.43 12.71 0.94
CA HIS A 92 -4.00 14.02 1.27
C HIS A 92 -4.77 14.00 2.59
N ASP A 93 -4.96 12.83 3.19
CA ASP A 93 -5.75 12.66 4.38
C ASP A 93 -4.89 12.86 5.63
N ARG A 94 -5.00 14.04 6.25
CA ARG A 94 -4.22 14.38 7.43
C ARG A 94 -4.56 13.53 8.65
N SER A 95 -5.74 12.94 8.69
CA SER A 95 -6.12 12.06 9.80
C SER A 95 -5.28 10.79 9.87
N LEU A 96 -4.64 10.40 8.77
CA LEU A 96 -3.75 9.25 8.73
C LEU A 96 -2.41 9.50 9.40
N ALA A 97 -2.05 10.76 9.64
CA ALA A 97 -0.76 11.13 10.24
C ALA A 97 -0.52 10.42 11.57
N GLN A 98 -1.58 10.19 12.34
CA GLN A 98 -1.48 9.52 13.65
C GLN A 98 -0.90 8.10 13.59
N HIS A 99 -0.99 7.45 12.42
CA HIS A 99 -0.47 6.09 12.23
C HIS A 99 1.03 6.04 11.96
N PHE A 100 1.66 7.17 11.66
CA PHE A 100 3.05 7.23 11.18
C PHE A 100 3.94 7.98 12.17
N SER A 101 5.15 7.48 12.37
CA SER A 101 6.13 8.09 13.24
C SER A 101 6.79 9.32 12.64
N ARG A 102 6.86 9.39 11.31
CA ARG A 102 7.49 10.50 10.60
C ARG A 102 6.58 10.99 9.49
N GLN A 103 6.42 12.30 9.42
CA GLN A 103 5.54 12.95 8.46
C GLN A 103 6.30 14.07 7.76
N LEU A 104 6.06 14.18 6.44
CA LEU A 104 6.60 15.27 5.65
C LEU A 104 5.44 15.92 4.90
N ASP A 105 5.33 17.24 5.06
CA ASP A 105 4.35 18.01 4.30
C ASP A 105 5.06 18.58 3.06
N ILE A 106 4.64 18.09 1.88
CA ILE A 106 5.25 18.52 0.62
C ILE A 106 5.17 20.03 0.46
N GLN A 107 4.09 20.66 0.91
CA GLN A 107 3.94 22.10 0.77
C GLN A 107 4.99 22.87 1.56
N SER A 108 5.56 22.29 2.62
CA SER A 108 6.62 22.93 3.39
C SER A 108 7.92 23.08 2.60
N PHE A 109 8.09 22.34 1.52
CA PHE A 109 9.25 22.41 0.63
C PHE A 109 9.04 23.31 -0.58
N VAL A 110 7.83 23.85 -0.77
CA VAL A 110 7.52 24.75 -1.86
C VAL A 110 7.76 26.18 -1.37
N VAL A 111 8.78 26.83 -1.94
CA VAL A 111 9.10 28.24 -1.62
C VAL A 111 8.72 29.14 -2.78
N ALA A 112 8.62 30.45 -2.51
CA ALA A 112 8.21 31.42 -3.52
C ALA A 112 9.08 31.38 -4.79
N GLY A 113 10.38 31.15 -4.64
CA GLY A 113 11.31 31.05 -5.77
C GLY A 113 11.03 29.87 -6.68
N GLU A 114 10.50 28.77 -6.17
CA GLU A 114 10.22 27.58 -6.94
C GLU A 114 9.05 27.78 -7.89
N LYS A 115 8.21 28.74 -7.66
CA LYS A 115 7.14 29.09 -8.58
C LYS A 115 7.67 29.53 -9.94
N HIS A 116 8.92 29.92 -9.99
CA HIS A 116 9.57 30.37 -11.21
C HIS A 116 10.30 29.24 -11.93
N ALA A 117 10.40 28.08 -11.32
CA ALA A 117 11.06 26.93 -11.91
C ALA A 117 10.21 26.23 -12.96
N VAL A 118 8.99 26.66 -13.10
CA VAL A 118 8.02 26.05 -14.02
C VAL A 118 8.03 26.78 -15.34
#